data_b389337c5af83da6126423f096c1e3a0
#
_entry.id   b389337c5af83da6126423f096c1e3a0
#
_cell.length_a   1.000
_cell.length_b   1.000
_cell.length_c   1.000
_cell.angle_alpha   90.00
_cell.angle_beta   90.00
_cell.angle_gamma   90.00
#
_symmetry.space_group_name_H-M   'P 1'
#
loop_
_entity.id
_entity.type
_entity.pdbx_description
1 polymer ?
#
loop_
_entity_poly.entity_id
_entity_poly.type
_entity_poly.pdbx_seq_one_letter_code
_entity_poly.pdbx_strand_id
1 'polypeptide(L)'
;MKTTISLALAGVLATSLVCAGNLTEKRTEKAKAVIAAAVEAHGGEKLEGLKTLIVETEAVNYAVGQSRGAEPPWDESESVAVDAIDLDNSIFINRGTFNGGGFEGYGGTIINGEDSYQLDYRAGTAAPVAEPDFATASGPFVRVTPALLVRTLKDRETNAYYLGEETIDGKDYDVVGFSMTVGPAITAYFDKEDHMLRRSERIFPGAGLVQYEFLDYNMVDGIAINQVFNFYVNGDPNLERKIVKAKVNAPLDEHLVVDANLQRIPVVEPDPLTRQEVADGVWLIGGNGTYAMFVDMGDYIFAAGGTAGIPERIESLREVADKPVKYGMLTHHHFDHVMGVTAYEAEGAKLITAAAHETVAREAATDGGTLKIKTVKDRMKLEANGRTVEIIDIGPTAHTEHLLVAYLPEEGILFEADHFSLPEDGPIPPAVSSTPVSYT
;
A
#
# COMPACT_ATOMS: atom_id res chain seq x y z
N MET A 1 -24.76 67.12 -0.41
CA MET A 1 -24.76 65.94 -1.30
C MET A 1 -23.61 65.02 -0.95
N LYS A 2 -23.66 64.31 0.16
CA LYS A 2 -22.65 63.26 0.56
C LYS A 2 -23.28 62.31 1.56
N THR A 3 -24.36 61.55 1.23
CA THR A 3 -24.91 60.55 2.19
C THR A 3 -25.69 59.42 1.49
N THR A 4 -25.46 59.11 0.22
CA THR A 4 -26.30 58.09 -0.46
C THR A 4 -25.50 56.97 -1.15
N ILE A 5 -24.17 56.87 -1.00
CA ILE A 5 -23.35 55.84 -1.67
C ILE A 5 -22.94 54.68 -0.75
N SER A 6 -23.01 54.85 0.62
CA SER A 6 -22.55 53.83 1.57
C SER A 6 -23.56 52.71 1.84
N LEU A 7 -24.87 52.87 1.54
CA LEU A 7 -25.87 51.80 1.78
C LEU A 7 -25.97 50.78 0.65
N ALA A 8 -25.60 51.13 -0.57
CA ALA A 8 -25.69 50.19 -1.70
C ALA A 8 -24.56 49.14 -1.72
N LEU A 9 -23.38 49.45 -1.17
CA LEU A 9 -22.25 48.53 -1.13
C LEU A 9 -22.39 47.45 -0.02
N ALA A 10 -23.02 47.79 1.10
CA ALA A 10 -23.28 46.87 2.19
C ALA A 10 -24.35 45.82 1.83
N GLY A 11 -25.34 46.18 1.00
CA GLY A 11 -26.40 45.29 0.56
C GLY A 11 -25.93 44.21 -0.43
N VAL A 12 -24.97 44.55 -1.32
CA VAL A 12 -24.43 43.61 -2.33
C VAL A 12 -23.45 42.60 -1.68
N LEU A 13 -22.67 43.00 -0.67
CA LEU A 13 -21.78 42.11 0.04
C LEU A 13 -22.55 41.11 0.98
N ALA A 14 -23.68 41.54 1.55
CA ALA A 14 -24.49 40.66 2.38
C ALA A 14 -25.23 39.56 1.57
N THR A 15 -25.69 39.89 0.35
CA THR A 15 -26.37 38.91 -0.53
C THR A 15 -25.39 37.89 -1.12
N SER A 16 -24.14 38.24 -1.41
CA SER A 16 -23.15 37.31 -1.95
C SER A 16 -22.62 36.33 -0.87
N LEU A 17 -22.52 36.76 0.37
CA LEU A 17 -22.15 35.89 1.50
C LEU A 17 -23.26 34.87 1.87
N VAL A 18 -24.53 35.26 1.78
CA VAL A 18 -25.69 34.37 2.02
C VAL A 18 -25.82 33.30 0.91
N CYS A 19 -25.47 33.62 -0.34
CA CYS A 19 -25.52 32.65 -1.44
C CYS A 19 -24.40 31.59 -1.35
N ALA A 20 -23.21 31.93 -0.87
CA ALA A 20 -22.10 30.97 -0.74
C ALA A 20 -22.37 29.95 0.39
N GLY A 21 -22.89 30.41 1.55
CA GLY A 21 -23.30 29.51 2.65
C GLY A 21 -24.43 28.54 2.28
N ASN A 22 -25.35 29.00 1.45
CA ASN A 22 -26.50 28.18 1.02
C ASN A 22 -26.14 26.97 0.12
N LEU A 23 -25.07 27.05 -0.68
CA LEU A 23 -24.65 25.90 -1.51
C LEU A 23 -24.03 24.78 -0.66
N THR A 24 -23.15 25.13 0.25
CA THR A 24 -22.52 24.16 1.16
C THR A 24 -23.58 23.47 2.03
N GLU A 25 -24.48 24.24 2.62
CA GLU A 25 -25.58 23.73 3.43
C GLU A 25 -26.46 22.74 2.64
N LYS A 26 -26.88 23.11 1.43
CA LYS A 26 -27.69 22.25 0.54
C LYS A 26 -26.98 20.94 0.20
N ARG A 27 -25.68 20.99 -0.08
CA ARG A 27 -24.88 19.79 -0.39
C ARG A 27 -24.72 18.89 0.82
N THR A 28 -24.54 19.46 2.01
CA THR A 28 -24.46 18.69 3.26
C THR A 28 -25.81 18.03 3.57
N GLU A 29 -26.92 18.76 3.45
CA GLU A 29 -28.26 18.19 3.69
C GLU A 29 -28.62 17.11 2.66
N LYS A 30 -28.24 17.28 1.39
CA LYS A 30 -28.44 16.22 0.38
C LYS A 30 -27.58 15.00 0.69
N ALA A 31 -26.31 15.16 1.13
CA ALA A 31 -25.47 14.06 1.54
C ALA A 31 -26.10 13.28 2.72
N LYS A 32 -26.58 13.98 3.75
CA LYS A 32 -27.29 13.33 4.87
C LYS A 32 -28.50 12.52 4.43
N ALA A 33 -29.27 13.03 3.47
CA ALA A 33 -30.42 12.30 2.94
C ALA A 33 -30.01 11.01 2.21
N VAL A 34 -28.93 11.04 1.41
CA VAL A 34 -28.38 9.85 0.75
C VAL A 34 -27.85 8.86 1.78
N ILE A 35 -27.12 9.35 2.79
CA ILE A 35 -26.58 8.51 3.88
C ILE A 35 -27.72 7.84 4.66
N ALA A 36 -28.78 8.57 4.99
CA ALA A 36 -29.93 8.01 5.70
C ALA A 36 -30.59 6.88 4.90
N ALA A 37 -30.80 7.08 3.59
CA ALA A 37 -31.35 6.06 2.71
C ALA A 37 -30.42 4.83 2.63
N ALA A 38 -29.10 5.05 2.55
CA ALA A 38 -28.13 3.97 2.55
C ALA A 38 -28.11 3.20 3.88
N VAL A 39 -28.21 3.86 5.02
CA VAL A 39 -28.32 3.20 6.34
C VAL A 39 -29.54 2.29 6.38
N GLU A 40 -30.71 2.76 5.94
CA GLU A 40 -31.92 1.96 5.87
C GLU A 40 -31.76 0.75 4.96
N ALA A 41 -31.16 0.92 3.77
CA ALA A 41 -30.92 -0.15 2.82
C ALA A 41 -29.95 -1.22 3.37
N HIS A 42 -28.95 -0.80 4.19
CA HIS A 42 -27.97 -1.71 4.77
C HIS A 42 -28.40 -2.35 6.10
N GLY A 43 -29.62 -2.04 6.61
CA GLY A 43 -30.17 -2.72 7.77
C GLY A 43 -30.78 -1.81 8.85
N GLY A 44 -30.80 -0.49 8.65
CA GLY A 44 -31.42 0.48 9.54
C GLY A 44 -30.90 0.38 10.98
N GLU A 45 -31.81 0.28 11.96
CA GLU A 45 -31.48 0.14 13.39
C GLU A 45 -30.54 -1.05 13.68
N LYS A 46 -30.58 -2.12 12.90
CA LYS A 46 -29.67 -3.26 13.08
C LYS A 46 -28.25 -2.91 12.68
N LEU A 47 -28.08 -2.15 11.61
CA LEU A 47 -26.77 -1.63 11.22
C LEU A 47 -26.19 -0.67 12.27
N GLU A 48 -27.03 0.22 12.80
CA GLU A 48 -26.62 1.14 13.88
C GLU A 48 -26.27 0.38 15.16
N GLY A 49 -26.96 -0.73 15.45
CA GLY A 49 -26.71 -1.64 16.58
C GLY A 49 -25.61 -2.70 16.33
N LEU A 50 -24.89 -2.64 15.22
CA LEU A 50 -23.79 -3.57 14.93
C LEU A 50 -22.66 -3.37 15.92
N LYS A 51 -22.31 -4.42 16.68
CA LYS A 51 -21.21 -4.41 17.65
C LYS A 51 -20.00 -5.16 17.14
N THR A 52 -20.23 -6.40 16.69
CA THR A 52 -19.15 -7.24 16.15
C THR A 52 -19.53 -7.76 14.76
N LEU A 53 -18.50 -7.88 13.93
CA LEU A 53 -18.61 -8.49 12.61
C LEU A 53 -17.40 -9.40 12.41
N ILE A 54 -17.67 -10.65 12.01
CA ILE A 54 -16.65 -11.62 11.61
C ILE A 54 -16.92 -11.96 10.16
N VAL A 55 -15.87 -11.92 9.33
CA VAL A 55 -15.96 -12.23 7.90
C VAL A 55 -14.85 -13.22 7.54
N GLU A 56 -15.23 -14.37 6.98
CA GLU A 56 -14.32 -15.35 6.42
C GLU A 56 -14.33 -15.20 4.89
N THR A 57 -13.17 -15.13 4.26
CA THR A 57 -13.04 -14.82 2.84
C THR A 57 -12.10 -15.75 2.10
N GLU A 58 -12.38 -15.94 0.82
CA GLU A 58 -11.48 -16.51 -0.19
C GLU A 58 -11.22 -15.43 -1.25
N ALA A 59 -10.00 -15.35 -1.76
CA ALA A 59 -9.66 -14.34 -2.74
C ALA A 59 -8.67 -14.87 -3.79
N VAL A 60 -8.77 -14.30 -4.99
CA VAL A 60 -7.72 -14.32 -6.01
C VAL A 60 -7.02 -12.97 -5.98
N ASN A 61 -5.73 -12.98 -5.80
CA ASN A 61 -4.89 -11.80 -5.81
C ASN A 61 -4.15 -11.74 -7.14
N TYR A 62 -4.05 -10.55 -7.70
CA TYR A 62 -3.27 -10.26 -8.90
C TYR A 62 -2.03 -9.47 -8.48
N ALA A 63 -0.85 -10.00 -8.79
CA ALA A 63 0.41 -9.42 -8.34
C ALA A 63 0.81 -8.20 -9.18
N VAL A 64 -0.07 -7.20 -9.31
CA VAL A 64 0.20 -5.96 -10.05
C VAL A 64 1.43 -5.26 -9.47
N GLY A 65 2.45 -5.05 -10.31
CA GLY A 65 3.73 -4.47 -9.87
C GLY A 65 4.59 -5.40 -9.00
N GLN A 66 4.21 -6.69 -8.88
CA GLN A 66 4.93 -7.75 -8.17
C GLN A 66 4.93 -9.07 -8.95
N SER A 67 4.44 -9.08 -10.19
CA SER A 67 4.50 -10.22 -11.08
C SER A 67 5.91 -10.43 -11.62
N ARG A 68 6.17 -11.65 -12.14
CA ARG A 68 7.45 -11.92 -12.83
C ARG A 68 7.66 -11.01 -14.03
N GLY A 69 6.57 -10.73 -14.79
CA GLY A 69 6.57 -9.78 -15.90
C GLY A 69 6.19 -8.37 -15.44
N ALA A 70 6.73 -7.36 -16.09
CA ALA A 70 6.40 -5.96 -15.86
C ALA A 70 5.05 -5.52 -16.46
N GLU A 71 4.46 -6.35 -17.30
CA GLU A 71 3.22 -6.13 -18.06
C GLU A 71 2.25 -7.29 -17.83
N PRO A 72 0.93 -7.10 -17.99
CA PRO A 72 -0.03 -8.20 -17.87
C PRO A 72 0.21 -9.30 -18.94
N PRO A 73 -0.23 -10.56 -18.69
CA PRO A 73 -1.06 -10.98 -17.56
C PRO A 73 -0.29 -11.01 -16.24
N TRP A 74 -0.98 -10.58 -15.17
CA TRP A 74 -0.40 -10.60 -13.83
C TRP A 74 -0.39 -12.02 -13.25
N ASP A 75 0.63 -12.32 -12.44
CA ASP A 75 0.66 -13.59 -11.70
C ASP A 75 -0.50 -13.62 -10.69
N GLU A 76 -1.18 -14.75 -10.60
CA GLU A 76 -2.32 -14.96 -9.72
C GLU A 76 -1.94 -15.82 -8.52
N SER A 77 -2.56 -15.55 -7.37
CA SER A 77 -2.46 -16.38 -6.18
C SER A 77 -3.77 -16.42 -5.42
N GLU A 78 -4.03 -17.54 -4.76
CA GLU A 78 -5.21 -17.69 -3.91
C GLU A 78 -4.86 -17.34 -2.46
N SER A 79 -5.80 -16.76 -1.74
CA SER A 79 -5.66 -16.49 -0.31
C SER A 79 -6.97 -16.69 0.43
N VAL A 80 -6.86 -16.96 1.73
CA VAL A 80 -7.98 -17.01 2.66
C VAL A 80 -7.71 -16.07 3.82
N ALA A 81 -8.74 -15.45 4.34
CA ALA A 81 -8.60 -14.58 5.52
C ALA A 81 -9.83 -14.65 6.43
N VAL A 82 -9.61 -14.33 7.69
CA VAL A 82 -10.64 -14.04 8.68
C VAL A 82 -10.37 -12.64 9.21
N ASP A 83 -11.31 -11.75 9.00
CA ASP A 83 -11.34 -10.42 9.59
C ASP A 83 -12.43 -10.38 10.66
N ALA A 84 -12.13 -9.88 11.84
CA ALA A 84 -13.10 -9.70 12.91
C ALA A 84 -12.89 -8.36 13.61
N ILE A 85 -14.00 -7.69 13.91
CA ILE A 85 -13.99 -6.39 14.57
C ILE A 85 -15.01 -6.34 15.71
N ASP A 86 -14.63 -5.75 16.84
CA ASP A 86 -15.54 -5.32 17.92
C ASP A 86 -15.42 -3.81 18.07
N LEU A 87 -16.50 -3.12 17.71
CA LEU A 87 -16.56 -1.67 17.67
C LEU A 87 -16.72 -1.06 19.06
N ASP A 88 -17.36 -1.78 19.99
CA ASP A 88 -17.57 -1.33 21.36
C ASP A 88 -16.28 -1.42 22.20
N ASN A 89 -15.47 -2.46 21.97
CA ASN A 89 -14.26 -2.73 22.73
C ASN A 89 -12.97 -2.34 22.00
N SER A 90 -13.07 -1.80 20.77
CA SER A 90 -11.91 -1.42 19.94
C SER A 90 -10.97 -2.59 19.70
N ILE A 91 -11.53 -3.76 19.32
CA ILE A 91 -10.78 -4.96 18.99
C ILE A 91 -10.81 -5.16 17.47
N PHE A 92 -9.67 -5.47 16.90
CA PHE A 92 -9.56 -5.87 15.50
C PHE A 92 -8.64 -7.08 15.36
N ILE A 93 -9.06 -8.03 14.55
CA ILE A 93 -8.32 -9.26 14.27
C ILE A 93 -8.32 -9.44 12.76
N ASN A 94 -7.15 -9.68 12.21
CA ASN A 94 -6.96 -10.14 10.85
C ASN A 94 -6.06 -11.37 10.90
N ARG A 95 -6.44 -12.45 10.22
CA ARG A 95 -5.61 -13.65 10.02
C ARG A 95 -5.82 -14.17 8.61
N GLY A 96 -4.76 -14.53 7.94
CA GLY A 96 -4.90 -15.06 6.59
C GLY A 96 -3.61 -15.59 6.01
N THR A 97 -3.77 -16.27 4.87
CA THR A 97 -2.65 -16.59 4.00
C THR A 97 -2.32 -15.37 3.16
N PHE A 98 -1.06 -15.24 2.83
CA PHE A 98 -0.59 -14.30 1.83
C PHE A 98 0.34 -15.04 0.88
N ASN A 99 0.18 -14.75 -0.40
CA ASN A 99 0.97 -15.34 -1.48
C ASN A 99 1.37 -14.22 -2.43
N GLY A 100 2.66 -14.06 -2.70
CA GLY A 100 3.14 -13.04 -3.61
C GLY A 100 4.64 -13.15 -3.81
N GLY A 101 5.13 -12.86 -5.02
CA GLY A 101 6.56 -12.88 -5.33
C GLY A 101 7.24 -14.25 -5.12
N GLY A 102 6.49 -15.36 -5.14
CA GLY A 102 7.00 -16.69 -4.82
C GLY A 102 7.01 -17.04 -3.32
N PHE A 103 6.31 -16.26 -2.50
CA PHE A 103 6.28 -16.36 -1.06
C PHE A 103 4.89 -16.78 -0.57
N GLU A 104 4.82 -17.83 0.24
CA GLU A 104 3.62 -18.26 0.94
C GLU A 104 3.80 -18.12 2.44
N GLY A 105 2.81 -17.55 3.12
CA GLY A 105 2.79 -17.43 4.56
C GLY A 105 1.39 -17.44 5.14
N TYR A 106 1.30 -17.71 6.43
CA TYR A 106 0.13 -17.48 7.23
C TYR A 106 0.52 -16.56 8.38
N GLY A 107 -0.26 -15.51 8.59
CA GLY A 107 0.04 -14.52 9.60
C GLY A 107 -1.20 -13.75 10.01
N GLY A 108 -1.01 -12.73 10.82
CA GLY A 108 -2.11 -11.85 11.20
C GLY A 108 -1.79 -10.90 12.33
N THR A 109 -2.77 -10.08 12.63
CA THR A 109 -2.69 -9.06 13.67
C THR A 109 -3.87 -9.20 14.62
N ILE A 110 -3.62 -9.11 15.90
CA ILE A 110 -4.64 -8.94 16.94
C ILE A 110 -4.40 -7.57 17.57
N ILE A 111 -5.38 -6.70 17.52
CA ILE A 111 -5.41 -5.44 18.27
C ILE A 111 -6.44 -5.59 19.38
N ASN A 112 -5.99 -5.58 20.63
CA ASN A 112 -6.80 -5.73 21.83
C ASN A 112 -6.12 -5.03 23.03
N GLY A 113 -5.99 -3.71 22.95
CA GLY A 113 -5.29 -2.93 23.98
C GLY A 113 -3.85 -3.44 24.17
N GLU A 114 -3.47 -3.69 25.42
CA GLU A 114 -2.12 -4.20 25.77
C GLU A 114 -1.88 -5.65 25.31
N ASP A 115 -2.95 -6.43 25.04
CA ASP A 115 -2.89 -7.80 24.51
C ASP A 115 -2.92 -7.81 22.98
N SER A 116 -2.15 -6.94 22.36
CA SER A 116 -2.04 -6.84 20.90
C SER A 116 -0.80 -7.54 20.38
N TYR A 117 -0.95 -8.32 19.30
CA TYR A 117 0.11 -9.17 18.74
C TYR A 117 0.14 -9.13 17.22
N GLN A 118 1.35 -9.11 16.66
CA GLN A 118 1.63 -9.53 15.30
C GLN A 118 2.00 -11.01 15.30
N LEU A 119 1.32 -11.79 14.47
CA LEU A 119 1.49 -13.26 14.39
C LEU A 119 2.20 -13.61 13.08
N ASP A 120 3.28 -14.36 13.19
CA ASP A 120 3.99 -14.95 12.07
C ASP A 120 4.12 -16.45 12.26
N TYR A 121 3.29 -17.20 11.54
CA TYR A 121 3.28 -18.67 11.65
C TYR A 121 4.44 -19.32 10.89
N ARG A 122 5.06 -18.61 9.94
CA ARG A 122 6.24 -19.10 9.25
C ARG A 122 7.48 -19.02 10.14
N ALA A 123 7.69 -17.87 10.79
CA ALA A 123 8.74 -17.72 11.79
C ALA A 123 8.41 -18.46 13.09
N GLY A 124 7.14 -18.86 13.28
CA GLY A 124 6.67 -19.47 14.52
C GLY A 124 6.65 -18.50 15.70
N THR A 125 6.40 -17.21 15.44
CA THR A 125 6.51 -16.15 16.46
C THR A 125 5.23 -15.35 16.65
N ALA A 126 5.07 -14.80 17.86
CA ALA A 126 4.07 -13.79 18.20
C ALA A 126 4.79 -12.63 18.91
N ALA A 127 4.85 -11.48 18.25
CA ALA A 127 5.45 -10.25 18.78
C ALA A 127 4.37 -9.31 19.29
N PRO A 128 4.51 -8.68 20.47
CA PRO A 128 3.61 -7.62 20.90
C PRO A 128 3.67 -6.44 19.95
N VAL A 129 2.51 -5.80 19.70
CA VAL A 129 2.44 -4.52 18.98
C VAL A 129 2.81 -3.40 19.95
N ALA A 130 3.86 -2.63 19.65
CA ALA A 130 4.40 -1.60 20.55
C ALA A 130 3.39 -0.49 20.83
N GLU A 131 2.72 0.01 19.82
CA GLU A 131 1.73 1.09 19.88
C GLU A 131 0.46 0.67 19.15
N PRO A 132 -0.42 -0.14 19.77
CA PRO A 132 -1.61 -0.64 19.10
C PRO A 132 -2.61 0.50 18.87
N ASP A 133 -2.96 0.74 17.61
CA ASP A 133 -3.97 1.71 17.21
C ASP A 133 -5.08 1.01 16.42
N PHE A 134 -6.23 0.87 17.09
CA PHE A 134 -7.42 0.25 16.52
C PHE A 134 -7.89 0.93 15.22
N ALA A 135 -7.91 2.27 15.20
CA ALA A 135 -8.43 3.01 14.05
C ALA A 135 -7.54 2.84 12.81
N THR A 136 -6.23 2.84 12.99
CA THR A 136 -5.27 2.58 11.93
C THR A 136 -5.33 1.14 11.46
N ALA A 137 -5.33 0.17 12.36
CA ALA A 137 -5.30 -1.25 12.03
C ALA A 137 -6.60 -1.73 11.37
N SER A 138 -7.77 -1.32 11.88
CA SER A 138 -9.08 -1.70 11.34
C SER A 138 -9.49 -0.91 10.09
N GLY A 139 -8.88 0.24 9.85
CA GLY A 139 -9.23 1.16 8.77
C GLY A 139 -9.31 0.51 7.38
N PRO A 140 -8.34 -0.34 6.96
CA PRO A 140 -8.44 -1.09 5.71
C PRO A 140 -9.69 -1.97 5.62
N PHE A 141 -10.00 -2.73 6.67
CA PHE A 141 -11.18 -3.59 6.73
C PHE A 141 -12.49 -2.79 6.69
N VAL A 142 -12.56 -1.67 7.42
CA VAL A 142 -13.72 -0.76 7.39
C VAL A 142 -13.99 -0.24 5.97
N ARG A 143 -12.94 0.15 5.24
CA ARG A 143 -13.08 0.69 3.87
C ARG A 143 -13.60 -0.32 2.85
N VAL A 144 -13.32 -1.60 3.04
CA VAL A 144 -13.70 -2.67 2.10
C VAL A 144 -14.93 -3.46 2.55
N THR A 145 -15.60 -3.02 3.61
CA THR A 145 -16.78 -3.66 4.17
C THR A 145 -17.93 -2.65 4.21
N PRO A 146 -18.88 -2.69 3.24
CA PRO A 146 -19.96 -1.70 3.11
C PRO A 146 -20.76 -1.44 4.39
N ALA A 147 -21.10 -2.47 5.16
CA ALA A 147 -21.80 -2.30 6.43
C ALA A 147 -21.03 -1.40 7.41
N LEU A 148 -19.72 -1.60 7.53
CA LEU A 148 -18.87 -0.77 8.39
C LEU A 148 -18.63 0.62 7.80
N LEU A 149 -18.46 0.71 6.48
CA LEU A 149 -18.21 1.97 5.80
C LEU A 149 -19.44 2.89 5.85
N VAL A 150 -20.65 2.36 5.60
CA VAL A 150 -21.90 3.12 5.69
C VAL A 150 -22.18 3.57 7.13
N ARG A 151 -21.92 2.73 8.13
CA ARG A 151 -22.00 3.12 9.54
C ARG A 151 -21.01 4.25 9.86
N THR A 152 -19.75 4.11 9.44
CA THR A 152 -18.73 5.17 9.62
C THR A 152 -19.17 6.47 8.95
N LEU A 153 -19.74 6.38 7.76
CA LEU A 153 -20.26 7.54 7.04
C LEU A 153 -21.40 8.21 7.82
N LYS A 154 -22.30 7.43 8.41
CA LYS A 154 -23.38 7.95 9.28
C LYS A 154 -22.83 8.69 10.48
N ASP A 155 -21.86 8.11 11.19
CA ASP A 155 -21.22 8.72 12.34
C ASP A 155 -20.49 10.04 12.00
N ARG A 156 -20.11 10.21 10.73
CA ARG A 156 -19.40 11.38 10.20
C ARG A 156 -20.20 12.20 9.19
N GLU A 157 -21.51 12.09 9.17
CA GLU A 157 -22.39 12.75 8.18
C GLU A 157 -22.21 14.28 8.11
N THR A 158 -21.72 14.90 9.19
CA THR A 158 -21.41 16.34 9.22
C THR A 158 -20.19 16.72 8.37
N ASN A 159 -19.34 15.75 8.03
CA ASN A 159 -18.15 15.93 7.18
C ASN A 159 -18.40 15.42 5.75
N ALA A 160 -19.63 15.04 5.44
CA ALA A 160 -19.98 14.51 4.13
C ALA A 160 -20.53 15.62 3.21
N TYR A 161 -20.18 15.51 1.93
CA TYR A 161 -20.63 16.43 0.88
C TYR A 161 -21.19 15.65 -0.28
N TYR A 162 -22.37 16.05 -0.75
CA TYR A 162 -22.92 15.54 -2.00
C TYR A 162 -22.11 16.09 -3.18
N LEU A 163 -21.51 15.19 -3.96
CA LEU A 163 -20.67 15.54 -5.09
C LEU A 163 -21.48 15.66 -6.39
N GLY A 164 -22.60 14.96 -6.49
CA GLY A 164 -23.46 14.96 -7.68
C GLY A 164 -24.07 13.59 -7.95
N GLU A 165 -24.60 13.45 -9.15
CA GLU A 165 -25.06 12.18 -9.71
C GLU A 165 -24.10 11.72 -10.78
N GLU A 166 -23.91 10.42 -10.93
CA GLU A 166 -23.09 9.83 -11.96
C GLU A 166 -23.76 8.58 -12.53
N THR A 167 -23.63 8.37 -13.85
CA THR A 167 -24.13 7.18 -14.52
C THR A 167 -22.93 6.33 -14.93
N ILE A 168 -22.84 5.11 -14.40
CA ILE A 168 -21.78 4.15 -14.68
C ILE A 168 -22.44 2.88 -15.20
N ASP A 169 -22.05 2.41 -16.37
CA ASP A 169 -22.59 1.20 -17.01
C ASP A 169 -24.12 1.15 -17.08
N GLY A 170 -24.74 2.32 -17.29
CA GLY A 170 -26.19 2.49 -17.42
C GLY A 170 -26.96 2.47 -16.10
N LYS A 171 -26.30 2.52 -14.95
CA LYS A 171 -26.87 2.69 -13.61
C LYS A 171 -26.56 4.07 -13.06
N ASP A 172 -27.54 4.67 -12.39
CA ASP A 172 -27.44 5.99 -11.80
C ASP A 172 -27.07 5.91 -10.32
N TYR A 173 -26.12 6.73 -9.91
CA TYR A 173 -25.61 6.80 -8.55
C TYR A 173 -25.74 8.20 -7.96
N ASP A 174 -26.08 8.25 -6.68
CA ASP A 174 -25.81 9.42 -5.84
C ASP A 174 -24.39 9.32 -5.28
N VAL A 175 -23.56 10.38 -5.46
CA VAL A 175 -22.14 10.37 -5.10
C VAL A 175 -21.90 11.26 -3.90
N VAL A 176 -21.26 10.69 -2.86
CA VAL A 176 -20.95 11.37 -1.60
C VAL A 176 -19.47 11.26 -1.29
N GLY A 177 -18.83 12.41 -1.04
CA GLY A 177 -17.44 12.48 -0.55
C GLY A 177 -17.41 12.69 0.96
N PHE A 178 -16.48 12.03 1.65
CA PHE A 178 -16.23 12.24 3.09
C PHE A 178 -14.79 11.88 3.47
N SER A 179 -14.35 12.30 4.65
CA SER A 179 -13.05 11.94 5.19
C SER A 179 -13.19 10.94 6.34
N MET A 180 -12.40 9.88 6.31
CA MET A 180 -12.25 8.95 7.44
C MET A 180 -11.67 9.69 8.67
N THR A 181 -11.84 9.15 9.86
CA THR A 181 -11.21 9.71 11.08
C THR A 181 -9.69 9.54 10.99
N VAL A 182 -9.26 8.35 10.60
CA VAL A 182 -7.89 8.01 10.28
C VAL A 182 -7.91 7.41 8.88
N GLY A 183 -7.11 7.96 7.97
CA GLY A 183 -7.04 7.48 6.60
C GLY A 183 -7.49 8.50 5.54
N PRO A 184 -7.74 8.06 4.32
CA PRO A 184 -7.99 8.93 3.18
C PRO A 184 -9.40 9.53 3.16
N ALA A 185 -9.58 10.54 2.30
CA ALA A 185 -10.89 10.91 1.79
C ALA A 185 -11.41 9.79 0.87
N ILE A 186 -12.71 9.52 0.96
CA ILE A 186 -13.42 8.48 0.21
C ILE A 186 -14.52 9.14 -0.62
N THR A 187 -14.68 8.70 -1.86
CA THR A 187 -15.85 8.95 -2.70
C THR A 187 -16.69 7.68 -2.73
N ALA A 188 -17.94 7.76 -2.29
CA ALA A 188 -18.88 6.63 -2.16
C ALA A 188 -20.02 6.79 -3.16
N TYR A 189 -20.36 5.73 -3.89
CA TYR A 189 -21.37 5.67 -4.94
C TYR A 189 -22.53 4.79 -4.47
N PHE A 190 -23.70 5.40 -4.29
CA PHE A 190 -24.91 4.74 -3.86
C PHE A 190 -25.86 4.59 -5.04
N ASP A 191 -26.28 3.37 -5.33
CA ASP A 191 -27.27 3.08 -6.36
C ASP A 191 -28.58 3.83 -6.05
N LYS A 192 -29.12 4.54 -7.04
CA LYS A 192 -30.34 5.36 -6.83
C LYS A 192 -31.62 4.53 -6.75
N GLU A 193 -31.59 3.28 -7.18
CA GLU A 193 -32.75 2.38 -7.15
C GLU A 193 -32.91 1.71 -5.77
N ASP A 194 -31.82 1.14 -5.21
CA ASP A 194 -31.88 0.38 -3.97
C ASP A 194 -31.07 0.99 -2.81
N HIS A 195 -30.40 2.11 -3.05
CA HIS A 195 -29.55 2.85 -2.10
C HIS A 195 -28.36 2.07 -1.54
N MET A 196 -28.00 0.95 -2.15
CA MET A 196 -26.84 0.16 -1.73
C MET A 196 -25.54 0.84 -2.16
N LEU A 197 -24.52 0.76 -1.30
CA LEU A 197 -23.16 1.16 -1.65
C LEU A 197 -22.59 0.16 -2.66
N ARG A 198 -22.38 0.57 -3.91
CA ARG A 198 -21.86 -0.31 -4.98
C ARG A 198 -20.39 -0.09 -5.28
N ARG A 199 -19.89 1.12 -5.02
CA ARG A 199 -18.51 1.47 -5.34
C ARG A 199 -17.99 2.50 -4.35
N SER A 200 -16.70 2.43 -4.06
CA SER A 200 -15.98 3.53 -3.42
C SER A 200 -14.61 3.73 -4.06
N GLU A 201 -14.11 4.95 -3.97
CA GLU A 201 -12.86 5.36 -4.59
C GLU A 201 -12.04 6.23 -3.66
N ARG A 202 -10.73 6.19 -3.85
CA ARG A 202 -9.78 7.09 -3.21
C ARG A 202 -8.53 7.25 -4.05
N ILE A 203 -7.78 8.31 -3.81
CA ILE A 203 -6.40 8.40 -4.31
C ILE A 203 -5.47 7.81 -3.25
N PHE A 204 -4.60 6.90 -3.70
CA PHE A 204 -3.50 6.40 -2.88
C PHE A 204 -2.21 7.08 -3.34
N PRO A 205 -1.55 7.89 -2.48
CA PRO A 205 -0.30 8.56 -2.85
C PRO A 205 0.74 7.55 -3.33
N GLY A 206 1.27 7.77 -4.53
CA GLY A 206 2.25 6.89 -5.17
C GLY A 206 1.67 5.74 -6.00
N ALA A 207 0.42 5.32 -5.77
CA ALA A 207 -0.21 4.25 -6.55
C ALA A 207 -1.33 4.76 -7.50
N GLY A 208 -1.95 5.92 -7.22
CA GLY A 208 -2.98 6.50 -8.07
C GLY A 208 -4.41 6.22 -7.61
N LEU A 209 -5.33 6.01 -8.56
CA LEU A 209 -6.74 5.78 -8.30
C LEU A 209 -6.99 4.35 -7.83
N VAL A 210 -7.53 4.22 -6.64
CA VAL A 210 -7.97 2.95 -6.06
C VAL A 210 -9.49 2.90 -6.09
N GLN A 211 -10.03 1.80 -6.61
CA GLN A 211 -11.47 1.58 -6.76
C GLN A 211 -11.86 0.26 -6.11
N TYR A 212 -12.98 0.28 -5.40
CA TYR A 212 -13.58 -0.88 -4.76
C TYR A 212 -15.01 -1.06 -5.27
N GLU A 213 -15.37 -2.28 -5.67
CA GLU A 213 -16.72 -2.65 -6.08
C GLU A 213 -17.31 -3.67 -5.10
N PHE A 214 -18.60 -3.49 -4.77
CA PHE A 214 -19.33 -4.29 -3.80
C PHE A 214 -20.56 -4.88 -4.47
N LEU A 215 -20.61 -6.21 -4.58
CA LEU A 215 -21.61 -6.92 -5.37
C LEU A 215 -22.32 -7.99 -4.52
N ASP A 216 -23.45 -8.44 -5.02
CA ASP A 216 -24.18 -9.63 -4.53
C ASP A 216 -24.47 -9.60 -3.02
N TYR A 217 -25.28 -8.62 -2.60
CA TYR A 217 -25.60 -8.46 -1.19
C TYR A 217 -26.58 -9.52 -0.67
N ASN A 218 -26.28 -10.10 0.50
CA ASN A 218 -27.16 -10.95 1.28
C ASN A 218 -27.43 -10.36 2.66
N MET A 219 -28.62 -10.59 3.20
CA MET A 219 -28.95 -10.17 4.56
C MET A 219 -28.49 -11.21 5.57
N VAL A 220 -27.59 -10.82 6.48
CA VAL A 220 -27.12 -11.61 7.62
C VAL A 220 -27.62 -10.94 8.90
N ASP A 221 -28.51 -11.60 9.62
CA ASP A 221 -29.21 -11.07 10.81
C ASP A 221 -29.84 -9.68 10.60
N GLY A 222 -30.21 -9.40 9.34
CA GLY A 222 -30.84 -8.16 8.90
C GLY A 222 -29.87 -7.01 8.60
N ILE A 223 -28.59 -7.29 8.45
CA ILE A 223 -27.57 -6.38 7.92
C ILE A 223 -27.16 -6.87 6.54
N ALA A 224 -27.07 -5.94 5.58
CA ALA A 224 -26.64 -6.26 4.22
C ALA A 224 -25.13 -6.45 4.17
N ILE A 225 -24.70 -7.65 3.79
CA ILE A 225 -23.28 -8.02 3.62
C ILE A 225 -23.06 -8.32 2.14
N ASN A 226 -22.11 -7.63 1.50
CA ASN A 226 -21.69 -7.94 0.13
C ASN A 226 -21.05 -9.32 0.09
N GLN A 227 -21.32 -10.09 -0.96
CA GLN A 227 -20.75 -11.43 -1.12
C GLN A 227 -19.47 -11.39 -1.98
N VAL A 228 -19.34 -10.38 -2.83
CA VAL A 228 -18.21 -10.19 -3.72
C VAL A 228 -17.64 -8.77 -3.53
N PHE A 229 -16.36 -8.69 -3.56
CA PHE A 229 -15.58 -7.46 -3.48
C PHE A 229 -14.45 -7.52 -4.51
N ASN A 230 -14.42 -6.53 -5.40
CA ASN A 230 -13.35 -6.37 -6.37
C ASN A 230 -12.55 -5.11 -6.04
N PHE A 231 -11.26 -5.19 -6.20
CA PHE A 231 -10.33 -4.09 -5.97
C PHE A 231 -9.46 -3.85 -7.20
N TYR A 232 -9.39 -2.59 -7.63
CA TYR A 232 -8.63 -2.15 -8.80
C TYR A 232 -7.69 -1.01 -8.41
N VAL A 233 -6.54 -0.97 -9.08
CA VAL A 233 -5.59 0.15 -9.02
C VAL A 233 -5.38 0.68 -10.43
N ASN A 234 -5.72 1.94 -10.69
CA ASN A 234 -5.69 2.57 -12.02
C ASN A 234 -6.43 1.78 -13.13
N GLY A 235 -7.44 1.00 -12.73
CA GLY A 235 -8.23 0.16 -13.62
C GLY A 235 -7.73 -1.28 -13.76
N ASP A 236 -6.53 -1.60 -13.30
CA ASP A 236 -6.03 -2.97 -13.26
C ASP A 236 -6.62 -3.75 -12.08
N PRO A 237 -7.05 -5.01 -12.26
CA PRO A 237 -7.50 -5.85 -11.18
C PRO A 237 -6.36 -6.15 -10.22
N ASN A 238 -6.61 -5.96 -8.93
CA ASN A 238 -5.65 -6.25 -7.86
C ASN A 238 -6.13 -7.39 -6.96
N LEU A 239 -7.45 -7.48 -6.72
CA LEU A 239 -8.04 -8.52 -5.89
C LEU A 239 -9.49 -8.78 -6.29
N GLU A 240 -9.86 -10.05 -6.37
CA GLU A 240 -11.24 -10.53 -6.37
C GLU A 240 -11.48 -11.35 -5.10
N ARG A 241 -12.40 -10.92 -4.25
CA ARG A 241 -12.68 -11.55 -2.95
C ARG A 241 -14.12 -11.99 -2.84
N LYS A 242 -14.33 -13.19 -2.31
CA LYS A 242 -15.64 -13.73 -1.95
C LYS A 242 -15.75 -13.86 -0.43
N ILE A 243 -16.88 -13.44 0.13
CA ILE A 243 -17.22 -13.70 1.52
C ILE A 243 -17.90 -15.07 1.58
N VAL A 244 -17.20 -16.03 2.20
CA VAL A 244 -17.72 -17.40 2.36
C VAL A 244 -18.56 -17.55 3.61
N LYS A 245 -18.35 -16.69 4.60
CA LYS A 245 -19.12 -16.66 5.82
C LYS A 245 -19.06 -15.29 6.50
N ALA A 246 -20.19 -14.87 7.05
CA ALA A 246 -20.28 -13.68 7.90
C ALA A 246 -21.08 -13.99 9.15
N LYS A 247 -20.67 -13.46 10.30
CA LYS A 247 -21.38 -13.50 11.58
C LYS A 247 -21.50 -12.09 12.14
N VAL A 248 -22.71 -11.71 12.49
CA VAL A 248 -23.05 -10.40 13.07
C VAL A 248 -23.30 -10.58 14.57
N ASN A 249 -22.78 -9.66 15.38
CA ASN A 249 -22.95 -9.63 16.82
C ASN A 249 -22.59 -10.96 17.53
N ALA A 250 -21.64 -11.70 16.95
CA ALA A 250 -21.09 -12.93 17.54
C ALA A 250 -19.88 -12.63 18.44
N PRO A 251 -19.59 -13.48 19.46
CA PRO A 251 -18.41 -13.32 20.29
C PRO A 251 -17.13 -13.55 19.48
N LEU A 252 -16.03 -12.86 19.87
CA LEU A 252 -14.73 -12.93 19.21
C LEU A 252 -13.71 -13.77 19.97
N ASP A 253 -14.07 -14.39 21.10
CA ASP A 253 -13.14 -15.06 22.02
C ASP A 253 -12.25 -16.08 21.31
N GLU A 254 -12.81 -16.87 20.39
CA GLU A 254 -12.05 -17.90 19.65
C GLU A 254 -10.97 -17.30 18.71
N HIS A 255 -11.18 -16.06 18.27
CA HIS A 255 -10.25 -15.37 17.38
C HIS A 255 -9.17 -14.55 18.12
N LEU A 256 -9.34 -14.33 19.43
CA LEU A 256 -8.37 -13.61 20.27
C LEU A 256 -7.23 -14.51 20.77
N VAL A 257 -7.36 -15.83 20.61
CA VAL A 257 -6.37 -16.78 21.09
C VAL A 257 -5.10 -16.70 20.26
N VAL A 258 -3.98 -16.36 20.89
CA VAL A 258 -2.64 -16.52 20.29
C VAL A 258 -2.26 -18.00 20.42
N ASP A 259 -1.95 -18.67 19.31
CA ASP A 259 -1.62 -20.09 19.31
C ASP A 259 -0.45 -20.42 20.24
N ALA A 260 -0.61 -21.49 21.01
CA ALA A 260 0.40 -21.94 21.97
C ALA A 260 1.71 -22.41 21.29
N ASN A 261 1.65 -22.69 19.98
CA ASN A 261 2.81 -23.09 19.18
C ASN A 261 3.69 -21.90 18.77
N LEU A 262 3.17 -20.67 18.86
CA LEU A 262 3.94 -19.48 18.55
C LEU A 262 4.81 -19.07 19.74
N GLN A 263 6.11 -18.94 19.49
CA GLN A 263 7.03 -18.40 20.47
C GLN A 263 6.74 -16.92 20.69
N ARG A 264 6.48 -16.52 21.94
CA ARG A 264 6.39 -15.10 22.26
C ARG A 264 7.77 -14.50 22.29
N ILE A 265 7.96 -13.46 21.46
CA ILE A 265 9.21 -12.72 21.38
C ILE A 265 9.00 -11.29 21.92
N PRO A 266 10.06 -10.55 22.28
CA PRO A 266 9.95 -9.12 22.60
C PRO A 266 9.37 -8.32 21.43
N VAL A 267 8.99 -7.08 21.69
CA VAL A 267 8.69 -6.10 20.64
C VAL A 267 9.87 -6.05 19.67
N VAL A 268 9.54 -6.16 18.38
CA VAL A 268 10.56 -6.02 17.33
C VAL A 268 10.70 -4.52 17.04
N GLU A 269 11.79 -3.94 17.51
CA GLU A 269 12.14 -2.56 17.15
C GLU A 269 12.66 -2.53 15.71
N PRO A 270 12.33 -1.50 14.94
CA PRO A 270 12.92 -1.32 13.62
C PRO A 270 14.44 -1.21 13.72
N ASP A 271 15.16 -1.91 12.85
CA ASP A 271 16.60 -1.76 12.77
C ASP A 271 16.96 -0.33 12.38
N PRO A 272 17.91 0.31 13.09
CA PRO A 272 18.34 1.64 12.72
C PRO A 272 19.03 1.62 11.36
N LEU A 273 19.02 2.77 10.68
CA LEU A 273 19.82 2.93 9.47
C LEU A 273 21.30 2.73 9.83
N THR A 274 21.94 1.74 9.21
CA THR A 274 23.34 1.42 9.40
C THR A 274 24.13 1.74 8.13
N ARG A 275 25.41 2.02 8.30
CA ARG A 275 26.38 2.20 7.22
C ARG A 275 27.59 1.31 7.50
N GLN A 276 27.80 0.36 6.63
CA GLN A 276 28.91 -0.59 6.69
C GLN A 276 29.82 -0.39 5.46
N GLU A 277 31.08 -0.11 5.66
CA GLU A 277 32.10 -0.16 4.62
C GLU A 277 32.54 -1.61 4.44
N VAL A 278 32.19 -2.22 3.30
CA VAL A 278 32.45 -3.64 3.00
C VAL A 278 33.74 -3.84 2.20
N ALA A 279 34.21 -2.80 1.55
CA ALA A 279 35.53 -2.67 0.95
C ALA A 279 35.89 -1.18 0.86
N ASP A 280 37.14 -0.86 0.59
CA ASP A 280 37.57 0.53 0.45
C ASP A 280 36.71 1.29 -0.55
N GLY A 281 35.95 2.30 -0.06
CA GLY A 281 35.01 3.08 -0.86
C GLY A 281 33.81 2.30 -1.39
N VAL A 282 33.41 1.20 -0.74
CA VAL A 282 32.18 0.45 -1.02
C VAL A 282 31.34 0.32 0.26
N TRP A 283 30.18 0.92 0.26
CA TRP A 283 29.29 0.93 1.43
C TRP A 283 27.97 0.21 1.16
N LEU A 284 27.51 -0.57 2.14
CA LEU A 284 26.13 -0.99 2.28
C LEU A 284 25.46 -0.07 3.30
N ILE A 285 24.39 0.59 2.89
CA ILE A 285 23.62 1.51 3.73
C ILE A 285 22.17 1.07 3.73
N GLY A 286 21.62 0.80 4.91
CA GLY A 286 20.25 0.33 5.05
C GLY A 286 19.88 -0.05 6.47
N GLY A 287 18.70 -0.68 6.61
CA GLY A 287 18.15 -1.19 7.84
C GLY A 287 16.87 -1.98 7.53
N ASN A 288 16.31 -2.66 8.51
CA ASN A 288 15.12 -3.52 8.36
C ASN A 288 15.25 -4.54 7.22
N GLY A 289 16.42 -5.17 7.09
CA GLY A 289 16.69 -6.18 6.07
C GLY A 289 16.89 -5.63 4.65
N THR A 290 16.77 -4.33 4.41
CA THR A 290 16.92 -3.74 3.06
C THR A 290 18.11 -2.79 2.99
N TYR A 291 18.97 -2.99 1.98
CA TYR A 291 20.20 -2.22 1.80
C TYR A 291 20.33 -1.69 0.37
N ALA A 292 21.06 -0.59 0.22
CA ALA A 292 21.59 -0.14 -1.06
C ALA A 292 23.11 -0.18 -0.99
N MET A 293 23.76 -0.53 -2.11
CA MET A 293 25.21 -0.47 -2.25
C MET A 293 25.63 0.82 -2.93
N PHE A 294 26.61 1.49 -2.37
CA PHE A 294 27.22 2.71 -2.92
C PHE A 294 28.71 2.46 -3.18
N VAL A 295 29.16 2.81 -4.38
CA VAL A 295 30.52 2.57 -4.84
C VAL A 295 31.17 3.88 -5.26
N ASP A 296 32.29 4.21 -4.64
CA ASP A 296 33.11 5.35 -5.03
C ASP A 296 33.89 5.04 -6.33
N MET A 297 33.53 5.73 -7.38
CA MET A 297 34.15 5.63 -8.71
C MET A 297 35.17 6.75 -8.96
N GLY A 298 35.68 7.39 -7.89
CA GLY A 298 36.58 8.51 -7.94
C GLY A 298 35.86 9.86 -8.00
N ASP A 299 35.38 10.28 -9.14
CA ASP A 299 34.71 11.58 -9.30
C ASP A 299 33.19 11.53 -9.01
N TYR A 300 32.64 10.36 -8.82
CA TYR A 300 31.20 10.15 -8.63
C TYR A 300 30.90 8.85 -7.88
N ILE A 301 29.66 8.72 -7.42
CA ILE A 301 29.11 7.51 -6.83
C ILE A 301 28.27 6.75 -7.86
N PHE A 302 28.44 5.42 -7.92
CA PHE A 302 27.46 4.48 -8.44
C PHE A 302 26.66 3.94 -7.27
N ALA A 303 25.32 3.93 -7.39
CA ALA A 303 24.40 3.37 -6.40
C ALA A 303 23.63 2.19 -7.00
N ALA A 304 23.46 1.12 -6.23
CA ALA A 304 22.62 -0.03 -6.59
C ALA A 304 21.54 -0.23 -5.51
N GLY A 305 20.30 -0.46 -5.97
CA GLY A 305 19.10 -0.56 -5.15
C GLY A 305 18.12 0.57 -5.44
N GLY A 306 16.81 0.33 -5.28
CA GLY A 306 15.76 1.27 -5.67
C GLY A 306 14.61 1.39 -4.68
N THR A 307 14.79 1.01 -3.41
CA THR A 307 13.75 1.06 -2.39
C THR A 307 13.42 2.49 -1.94
N ALA A 308 12.33 2.69 -1.22
CA ALA A 308 11.87 3.99 -0.73
C ALA A 308 12.91 4.73 0.15
N GLY A 309 13.76 3.99 0.88
CA GLY A 309 14.78 4.56 1.77
C GLY A 309 16.04 5.12 1.08
N ILE A 310 16.06 5.25 -0.25
CA ILE A 310 17.21 5.81 -0.99
C ILE A 310 17.57 7.25 -0.56
N PRO A 311 16.61 8.16 -0.31
CA PRO A 311 16.97 9.52 0.15
C PRO A 311 17.81 9.52 1.43
N GLU A 312 17.38 8.82 2.46
CA GLU A 312 18.07 8.74 3.76
C GLU A 312 19.42 8.05 3.65
N ARG A 313 19.53 7.05 2.76
CA ARG A 313 20.78 6.34 2.48
C ARG A 313 21.79 7.23 1.76
N ILE A 314 21.35 8.06 0.82
CA ILE A 314 22.20 9.06 0.17
C ILE A 314 22.66 10.12 1.17
N GLU A 315 21.79 10.58 2.07
CA GLU A 315 22.14 11.51 3.13
C GLU A 315 23.20 10.92 4.06
N SER A 316 23.03 9.67 4.49
CA SER A 316 24.02 8.95 5.29
C SER A 316 25.36 8.76 4.54
N LEU A 317 25.32 8.49 3.23
CA LEU A 317 26.53 8.38 2.40
C LEU A 317 27.33 9.68 2.39
N ARG A 318 26.67 10.84 2.33
CA ARG A 318 27.35 12.15 2.27
C ARG A 318 28.22 12.47 3.47
N GLU A 319 27.97 11.81 4.61
CA GLU A 319 28.84 11.95 5.77
C GLU A 319 30.26 11.36 5.55
N VAL A 320 30.43 10.43 4.61
CA VAL A 320 31.67 9.74 4.31
C VAL A 320 32.18 9.99 2.89
N ALA A 321 31.30 10.30 1.96
CA ALA A 321 31.62 10.53 0.55
C ALA A 321 30.70 11.62 -0.03
N ASP A 322 31.15 12.88 0.03
CA ASP A 322 30.43 14.03 -0.55
C ASP A 322 30.71 14.14 -2.05
N LYS A 323 30.17 13.21 -2.82
CA LYS A 323 30.31 13.12 -4.28
C LYS A 323 28.92 12.95 -4.91
N PRO A 324 28.71 13.45 -6.16
CA PRO A 324 27.44 13.30 -6.84
C PRO A 324 27.13 11.83 -7.14
N VAL A 325 25.89 11.40 -6.89
CA VAL A 325 25.39 10.13 -7.39
C VAL A 325 25.13 10.29 -8.89
N LYS A 326 25.97 9.69 -9.72
CA LYS A 326 25.88 9.81 -11.18
C LYS A 326 25.06 8.73 -11.84
N TYR A 327 25.02 7.56 -11.23
CA TYR A 327 24.26 6.40 -11.68
C TYR A 327 23.51 5.77 -10.51
N GLY A 328 22.19 5.50 -10.70
CA GLY A 328 21.39 4.69 -9.81
C GLY A 328 20.92 3.44 -10.56
N MET A 329 21.18 2.24 -10.05
CA MET A 329 20.75 0.99 -10.65
C MET A 329 19.53 0.44 -9.92
N LEU A 330 18.45 0.17 -10.66
CA LEU A 330 17.32 -0.62 -10.21
C LEU A 330 17.61 -2.09 -10.49
N THR A 331 17.35 -2.96 -9.52
CA THR A 331 17.56 -4.39 -9.68
C THR A 331 16.50 -5.02 -10.57
N HIS A 332 15.24 -4.68 -10.34
CA HIS A 332 14.11 -5.15 -11.12
C HIS A 332 12.90 -4.19 -11.02
N HIS A 333 11.75 -4.55 -11.60
CA HIS A 333 10.61 -3.67 -11.80
C HIS A 333 9.60 -3.64 -10.65
N HIS A 334 9.74 -4.49 -9.62
CA HIS A 334 8.78 -4.53 -8.53
C HIS A 334 8.63 -3.16 -7.86
N PHE A 335 7.39 -2.85 -7.43
CA PHE A 335 7.05 -1.49 -7.00
C PHE A 335 7.94 -1.00 -5.86
N ASP A 336 8.30 -1.86 -4.92
CA ASP A 336 9.17 -1.55 -3.78
C ASP A 336 10.65 -1.34 -4.17
N HIS A 337 11.06 -1.83 -5.35
CA HIS A 337 12.39 -1.63 -5.93
C HIS A 337 12.47 -0.47 -6.95
N VAL A 338 11.35 0.17 -7.26
CA VAL A 338 11.31 1.39 -8.09
C VAL A 338 10.92 2.65 -7.32
N MET A 339 10.55 2.53 -6.05
CA MET A 339 10.19 3.67 -5.19
C MET A 339 11.32 4.69 -5.02
N GLY A 340 12.59 4.28 -5.17
CA GLY A 340 13.77 5.14 -5.09
C GLY A 340 14.06 5.95 -6.36
N VAL A 341 13.30 5.77 -7.46
CA VAL A 341 13.53 6.46 -8.74
C VAL A 341 13.52 7.97 -8.57
N THR A 342 12.55 8.51 -7.83
CA THR A 342 12.43 9.97 -7.59
C THR A 342 13.64 10.55 -6.85
N ALA A 343 14.29 9.77 -5.97
CA ALA A 343 15.52 10.19 -5.29
C ALA A 343 16.69 10.29 -6.27
N TYR A 344 16.84 9.31 -7.15
CA TYR A 344 17.87 9.37 -8.21
C TYR A 344 17.61 10.49 -9.21
N GLU A 345 16.34 10.76 -9.52
CA GLU A 345 15.94 11.91 -10.34
C GLU A 345 16.33 13.23 -9.67
N ALA A 346 16.09 13.39 -8.38
CA ALA A 346 16.46 14.57 -7.59
C ALA A 346 17.99 14.80 -7.55
N GLU A 347 18.78 13.72 -7.53
CA GLU A 347 20.25 13.77 -7.64
C GLU A 347 20.73 14.14 -9.06
N GLY A 348 19.83 14.15 -10.05
CA GLY A 348 20.20 14.29 -11.46
C GLY A 348 20.95 13.08 -12.01
N ALA A 349 20.88 11.95 -11.33
CA ALA A 349 21.54 10.71 -11.70
C ALA A 349 20.96 10.14 -12.99
N LYS A 350 21.75 9.33 -13.68
CA LYS A 350 21.29 8.52 -14.79
C LYS A 350 20.87 7.16 -14.24
N LEU A 351 19.62 6.80 -14.45
CA LEU A 351 19.10 5.52 -14.02
C LEU A 351 19.59 4.39 -14.93
N ILE A 352 19.92 3.24 -14.33
CA ILE A 352 20.26 2.00 -15.04
C ILE A 352 19.21 0.95 -14.67
N THR A 353 18.60 0.34 -15.68
CA THR A 353 17.57 -0.69 -15.49
C THR A 353 17.62 -1.71 -16.62
N ALA A 354 16.98 -2.88 -16.45
CA ALA A 354 16.79 -3.81 -17.58
C ALA A 354 15.99 -3.15 -18.69
N ALA A 355 16.24 -3.51 -19.93
CA ALA A 355 15.54 -2.90 -21.08
C ALA A 355 14.02 -3.09 -21.01
N ALA A 356 13.56 -4.22 -20.49
CA ALA A 356 12.13 -4.52 -20.30
C ALA A 356 11.46 -3.66 -19.22
N HIS A 357 12.22 -3.05 -18.32
CA HIS A 357 11.70 -2.30 -17.19
C HIS A 357 11.76 -0.77 -17.36
N GLU A 358 12.12 -0.29 -18.58
CA GLU A 358 12.23 1.16 -18.83
C GLU A 358 10.91 1.90 -18.62
N THR A 359 9.79 1.31 -19.06
CA THR A 359 8.44 1.91 -18.91
C THR A 359 8.11 2.11 -17.43
N VAL A 360 8.21 1.06 -16.62
CA VAL A 360 7.93 1.11 -15.16
C VAL A 360 8.82 2.14 -14.47
N ALA A 361 10.11 2.20 -14.81
CA ALA A 361 11.03 3.18 -14.26
C ALA A 361 10.63 4.64 -14.61
N ARG A 362 10.10 4.87 -15.82
CA ARG A 362 9.60 6.21 -16.22
C ARG A 362 8.31 6.58 -15.51
N GLU A 363 7.42 5.62 -15.30
CA GLU A 363 6.15 5.83 -14.58
C GLU A 363 6.37 6.11 -13.09
N ALA A 364 7.42 5.54 -12.50
CA ALA A 364 7.81 5.80 -11.11
C ALA A 364 8.49 7.17 -10.89
N ALA A 365 8.92 7.87 -11.95
CA ALA A 365 9.56 9.16 -11.86
C ALA A 365 8.54 10.30 -11.71
N THR A 366 8.99 11.44 -11.15
CA THR A 366 8.19 12.67 -11.10
C THR A 366 7.95 13.22 -12.51
N ASP A 367 8.96 13.19 -13.39
CA ASP A 367 8.90 13.53 -14.80
C ASP A 367 9.65 12.49 -15.63
N GLY A 368 8.97 11.38 -15.90
CA GLY A 368 9.54 10.27 -16.67
C GLY A 368 10.01 10.64 -18.07
N GLY A 369 9.50 11.73 -18.66
CA GLY A 369 9.94 12.23 -19.95
C GLY A 369 11.37 12.80 -19.94
N THR A 370 11.82 13.39 -18.81
CA THR A 370 13.15 13.96 -18.64
C THR A 370 14.15 13.02 -17.98
N LEU A 371 13.69 11.93 -17.37
CA LEU A 371 14.53 10.93 -16.73
C LEU A 371 15.53 10.32 -17.71
N LYS A 372 16.82 10.42 -17.37
CA LYS A 372 17.91 9.85 -18.18
C LYS A 372 18.09 8.38 -17.82
N ILE A 373 17.73 7.49 -18.74
CA ILE A 373 17.86 6.03 -18.55
C ILE A 373 18.97 5.46 -19.44
N LYS A 374 19.67 4.48 -18.91
CA LYS A 374 20.51 3.52 -19.62
C LYS A 374 19.95 2.13 -19.42
N THR A 375 19.60 1.46 -20.50
CA THR A 375 19.08 0.10 -20.43
C THR A 375 20.19 -0.94 -20.58
N VAL A 376 20.05 -2.02 -19.83
CA VAL A 376 20.90 -3.22 -19.91
C VAL A 376 20.09 -4.32 -20.60
N LYS A 377 20.70 -5.03 -21.55
CA LYS A 377 20.11 -6.21 -22.18
C LYS A 377 20.71 -7.51 -21.63
N ASP A 378 22.04 -7.58 -21.61
CA ASP A 378 22.79 -8.72 -21.08
C ASP A 378 23.78 -8.25 -20.02
N ARG A 379 24.68 -7.32 -20.41
CA ARG A 379 25.75 -6.81 -19.54
C ARG A 379 26.10 -5.37 -19.89
N MET A 380 26.42 -4.60 -18.87
CA MET A 380 27.00 -3.26 -18.97
C MET A 380 28.20 -3.16 -18.05
N LYS A 381 29.22 -2.42 -18.46
CA LYS A 381 30.41 -2.17 -17.67
C LYS A 381 30.59 -0.66 -17.43
N LEU A 382 30.85 -0.28 -16.20
CA LEU A 382 31.28 1.04 -15.82
C LEU A 382 32.72 0.95 -15.30
N GLU A 383 33.60 1.76 -15.85
CA GLU A 383 35.02 1.82 -15.44
C GLU A 383 35.39 3.26 -15.12
N ALA A 384 35.99 3.49 -13.97
CA ALA A 384 36.53 4.77 -13.58
C ALA A 384 37.59 4.59 -12.48
N ASN A 385 38.69 5.36 -12.57
CA ASN A 385 39.77 5.41 -11.56
C ASN A 385 40.29 4.04 -11.12
N GLY A 386 40.34 3.07 -12.05
CA GLY A 386 40.87 1.74 -11.78
C GLY A 386 39.86 0.78 -11.13
N ARG A 387 38.62 1.19 -10.93
CA ARG A 387 37.55 0.35 -10.42
C ARG A 387 36.55 0.02 -11.50
N THR A 388 36.01 -1.19 -11.45
CA THR A 388 35.02 -1.72 -12.38
C THR A 388 33.74 -2.06 -11.65
N VAL A 389 32.61 -1.69 -12.22
CA VAL A 389 31.28 -2.25 -11.87
C VAL A 389 30.71 -2.92 -13.11
N GLU A 390 30.47 -4.21 -13.03
CA GLU A 390 29.76 -4.97 -14.05
C GLU A 390 28.30 -5.11 -13.64
N ILE A 391 27.39 -4.63 -14.49
CA ILE A 391 25.95 -4.74 -14.30
C ILE A 391 25.45 -5.82 -15.25
N ILE A 392 24.88 -6.87 -14.70
CA ILE A 392 24.55 -8.08 -15.43
C ILE A 392 23.06 -8.36 -15.28
N ASP A 393 22.37 -8.54 -16.40
CA ASP A 393 21.01 -9.11 -16.39
C ASP A 393 21.17 -10.63 -16.32
N ILE A 394 20.79 -11.23 -15.19
CA ILE A 394 20.87 -12.68 -15.00
C ILE A 394 19.73 -13.45 -15.67
N GLY A 395 18.81 -12.72 -16.32
CA GLY A 395 17.68 -13.28 -17.04
C GLY A 395 16.55 -13.76 -16.13
N PRO A 396 15.68 -14.64 -16.63
CA PRO A 396 14.47 -15.04 -15.94
C PRO A 396 14.78 -15.92 -14.71
N THR A 397 14.08 -15.57 -13.64
CA THR A 397 14.08 -16.27 -12.36
C THR A 397 12.65 -16.65 -11.97
N ALA A 398 12.44 -17.29 -10.84
CA ALA A 398 11.09 -17.51 -10.34
C ALA A 398 10.45 -16.20 -9.85
N HIS A 399 11.26 -15.18 -9.51
CA HIS A 399 10.82 -13.90 -8.97
C HIS A 399 10.52 -12.87 -10.05
N THR A 400 11.38 -12.76 -11.07
CA THR A 400 11.23 -11.77 -12.15
C THR A 400 11.86 -12.30 -13.46
N GLU A 401 11.37 -11.82 -14.61
CA GLU A 401 11.91 -12.18 -15.93
C GLU A 401 13.28 -11.54 -16.20
N HIS A 402 13.57 -10.42 -15.56
CA HIS A 402 14.84 -9.70 -15.67
C HIS A 402 15.30 -9.21 -14.31
N LEU A 403 16.50 -9.59 -13.90
CA LEU A 403 17.12 -9.11 -12.66
C LEU A 403 18.53 -8.60 -12.94
N LEU A 404 18.78 -7.34 -12.58
CA LEU A 404 20.11 -6.77 -12.62
C LEU A 404 20.85 -7.03 -11.32
N VAL A 405 22.05 -7.57 -11.44
CA VAL A 405 23.02 -7.65 -10.35
C VAL A 405 24.21 -6.73 -10.64
N ALA A 406 24.83 -6.18 -9.60
CA ALA A 406 26.06 -5.42 -9.73
C ALA A 406 27.23 -6.22 -9.15
N TYR A 407 28.27 -6.44 -9.95
CA TYR A 407 29.45 -7.19 -9.57
C TYR A 407 30.69 -6.28 -9.62
N LEU A 408 31.48 -6.28 -8.54
CA LEU A 408 32.75 -5.58 -8.40
C LEU A 408 33.85 -6.65 -8.46
N PRO A 409 34.49 -6.86 -9.61
CA PRO A 409 35.42 -7.97 -9.79
C PRO A 409 36.70 -7.84 -8.99
N GLU A 410 37.18 -6.60 -8.75
CA GLU A 410 38.40 -6.34 -7.98
C GLU A 410 38.20 -6.64 -6.50
N GLU A 411 37.01 -6.36 -5.95
CA GLU A 411 36.63 -6.60 -4.55
C GLU A 411 36.03 -7.98 -4.31
N GLY A 412 35.53 -8.64 -5.37
CA GLY A 412 34.81 -9.90 -5.28
C GLY A 412 33.41 -9.75 -4.66
N ILE A 413 32.81 -8.55 -4.77
CA ILE A 413 31.49 -8.24 -4.19
C ILE A 413 30.42 -8.35 -5.25
N LEU A 414 29.33 -9.05 -4.93
CA LEU A 414 28.09 -9.11 -5.70
C LEU A 414 26.98 -8.48 -4.90
N PHE A 415 26.25 -7.53 -5.52
CA PHE A 415 24.98 -6.98 -5.01
C PHE A 415 23.82 -7.49 -5.83
N GLU A 416 22.81 -8.01 -5.17
CA GLU A 416 21.54 -8.46 -5.74
C GLU A 416 20.38 -8.07 -4.81
N ALA A 417 19.15 -8.30 -5.21
CA ALA A 417 17.96 -8.15 -4.38
C ALA A 417 17.01 -9.34 -4.59
N ASP A 418 16.35 -9.77 -3.50
CA ASP A 418 15.24 -10.72 -3.46
C ASP A 418 15.53 -12.16 -3.83
N HIS A 419 16.80 -12.52 -4.05
CA HIS A 419 17.16 -13.90 -4.39
C HIS A 419 17.67 -14.70 -3.20
N PHE A 420 18.45 -14.11 -2.33
CA PHE A 420 18.80 -14.73 -1.06
C PHE A 420 19.27 -13.70 -0.05
N SER A 421 19.04 -13.98 1.23
CA SER A 421 19.59 -13.23 2.36
C SER A 421 20.66 -14.05 3.05
N LEU A 422 21.79 -13.41 3.32
CA LEU A 422 22.82 -14.02 4.14
C LEU A 422 22.40 -13.93 5.61
N PRO A 423 22.52 -14.99 6.40
CA PRO A 423 22.38 -14.88 7.84
C PRO A 423 23.53 -13.99 8.38
N GLU A 424 23.26 -13.19 9.40
CA GLU A 424 24.26 -12.34 10.04
C GLU A 424 25.43 -13.17 10.57
N ASP A 425 25.14 -14.37 11.09
CA ASP A 425 26.10 -15.34 11.59
C ASP A 425 25.80 -16.74 11.06
N GLY A 426 26.79 -17.41 10.51
CA GLY A 426 26.69 -18.81 10.12
C GLY A 426 27.04 -19.13 8.67
N PRO A 427 26.99 -20.41 8.28
CA PRO A 427 27.29 -20.80 6.91
C PRO A 427 26.18 -20.33 5.98
N ILE A 428 26.55 -19.94 4.76
CA ILE A 428 25.60 -19.65 3.69
C ILE A 428 24.66 -20.86 3.54
N PRO A 429 23.34 -20.69 3.67
CA PRO A 429 22.42 -21.79 3.48
C PRO A 429 22.59 -22.37 2.07
N PRO A 430 22.45 -23.69 1.89
CA PRO A 430 22.46 -24.25 0.55
C PRO A 430 21.35 -23.61 -0.26
N ALA A 431 21.60 -23.34 -1.55
CA ALA A 431 20.59 -22.83 -2.46
C ALA A 431 19.36 -23.75 -2.38
N VAL A 432 18.31 -23.27 -1.73
CA VAL A 432 17.03 -23.98 -1.70
C VAL A 432 16.42 -23.81 -3.08
N SER A 433 16.13 -24.97 -3.71
CA SER A 433 15.53 -25.07 -5.03
C SER A 433 14.52 -23.95 -5.30
N SER A 434 14.76 -23.18 -6.35
CA SER A 434 13.82 -22.41 -7.20
C SER A 434 12.69 -21.59 -6.56
N THR A 435 12.59 -21.47 -5.25
CA THR A 435 11.63 -20.56 -4.59
C THR A 435 12.43 -19.37 -4.09
N PRO A 436 12.26 -18.18 -4.68
CA PRO A 436 12.91 -16.97 -4.19
C PRO A 436 12.38 -16.69 -2.78
N VAL A 437 13.28 -16.40 -1.89
CA VAL A 437 12.94 -15.95 -0.55
C VAL A 437 13.11 -14.45 -0.59
N SER A 438 12.01 -13.73 -0.82
CA SER A 438 11.98 -12.29 -0.62
C SER A 438 11.96 -12.03 0.88
N TYR A 439 12.97 -11.33 1.37
CA TYR A 439 12.97 -10.72 2.70
C TYR A 439 12.95 -9.20 2.49
N THR A 440 11.77 -8.62 2.55
CA THR A 440 11.61 -7.17 2.71
C THR A 440 11.36 -6.86 4.15
#